data_d716a6a70a08d6276cba149c91907f6d
#
_entry.id   d716a6a70a08d6276cba149c91907f6d
#
_cell.length_a   1.000
_cell.length_b   1.000
_cell.length_c   1.000
_cell.angle_alpha   90.00
_cell.angle_beta   90.00
_cell.angle_gamma   90.00
#
_symmetry.space_group_name_H-M   'P 1'
#
loop_
_entity.id
_entity.type
_entity.pdbx_description
1 polymer ?
#
loop_
_entity_poly.entity_id
_entity_poly.type
_entity_poly.pdbx_seq_one_letter_code
_entity_poly.pdbx_strand_id
1 'polypeptide(L)'
;MTIMSSYNLVNGVHTANSHDLLTAAARDEWGFAGYVMTDWGTSEDMSGLFAYKYNLKYGHSTSRECVLAGNDLQMPGQKGNRQEIVASVADGTLPLGQLQTCAYRILNVVLQSLAYDDCKPYGDQFDLAEAVTVTKA
;
A
#
# COMPACT_ATOMS: atom_id res chain seq x y z
N MET A 1 -9.80 -1.25 7.70
CA MET A 1 -9.81 -0.12 6.74
C MET A 1 -8.47 -0.07 6.02
N THR A 2 -8.45 0.31 4.73
CA THR A 2 -7.24 0.38 3.90
C THR A 2 -7.22 1.67 3.09
N ILE A 3 -6.02 2.16 2.76
CA ILE A 3 -5.79 3.28 1.86
C ILE A 3 -4.92 2.80 0.71
N MET A 4 -5.11 3.35 -0.49
CA MET A 4 -4.23 3.14 -1.63
C MET A 4 -3.51 4.46 -1.94
N SER A 5 -2.17 4.42 -2.02
CA SER A 5 -1.39 5.56 -2.50
C SER A 5 -1.49 5.65 -4.03
N SER A 6 -1.29 6.84 -4.57
CA SER A 6 -1.58 7.16 -5.97
C SER A 6 -0.31 7.43 -6.79
N TYR A 7 -0.45 7.51 -8.11
CA TYR A 7 0.66 7.75 -9.04
C TYR A 7 1.16 9.19 -9.08
N ASN A 8 0.32 10.15 -8.71
CA ASN A 8 0.63 11.55 -8.88
C ASN A 8 1.71 12.05 -7.90
N LEU A 9 2.28 13.19 -8.21
CA LEU A 9 3.19 13.91 -7.35
C LEU A 9 2.47 15.04 -6.63
N VAL A 10 2.87 15.28 -5.37
CA VAL A 10 2.50 16.46 -4.60
C VAL A 10 3.78 17.21 -4.28
N ASN A 11 3.87 18.45 -4.72
CA ASN A 11 5.07 19.29 -4.56
C ASN A 11 6.37 18.62 -5.08
N GLY A 12 6.27 17.82 -6.13
CA GLY A 12 7.42 17.11 -6.72
C GLY A 12 7.82 15.82 -6.04
N VAL A 13 7.09 15.39 -5.02
CA VAL A 13 7.29 14.10 -4.32
C VAL A 13 6.19 13.12 -4.76
N HIS A 14 6.57 11.91 -5.15
CA HIS A 14 5.60 10.84 -5.41
C HIS A 14 4.75 10.59 -4.16
N THR A 15 3.43 10.57 -4.30
CA THR A 15 2.54 10.34 -3.15
C THR A 15 2.85 9.03 -2.43
N ALA A 16 3.25 8.00 -3.19
CA ALA A 16 3.68 6.72 -2.62
C ALA A 16 5.00 6.81 -1.82
N ASN A 17 5.84 7.83 -2.05
CA ASN A 17 7.09 8.07 -1.33
C ASN A 17 6.98 9.21 -0.30
N SER A 18 5.77 9.72 -0.09
CA SER A 18 5.56 10.87 0.79
C SER A 18 5.29 10.43 2.23
N HIS A 19 6.32 10.48 3.06
CA HIS A 19 6.20 10.27 4.50
C HIS A 19 5.22 11.28 5.13
N ASP A 20 5.23 12.53 4.67
CA ASP A 20 4.34 13.58 5.19
C ASP A 20 2.86 13.23 4.98
N LEU A 21 2.51 12.64 3.82
CA LEU A 21 1.13 12.23 3.55
C LEU A 21 0.76 10.93 4.24
N LEU A 22 1.61 9.89 4.11
CA LEU A 22 1.24 8.53 4.50
C LEU A 22 1.50 8.22 5.96
N THR A 23 2.48 8.89 6.56
CA THR A 23 2.79 8.72 7.98
C THR A 23 2.36 9.93 8.78
N ALA A 24 2.94 11.10 8.56
CA ALA A 24 2.66 12.25 9.40
C ALA A 24 1.17 12.66 9.37
N ALA A 25 0.60 12.89 8.20
CA ALA A 25 -0.81 13.27 8.12
C ALA A 25 -1.75 12.09 8.39
N ALA A 26 -1.64 11.00 7.62
CA ALA A 26 -2.62 9.92 7.71
C ALA A 26 -2.56 9.19 9.06
N ARG A 27 -1.37 8.85 9.55
CA ARG A 27 -1.24 8.03 10.77
C ARG A 27 -1.16 8.87 12.02
N ASP A 28 -0.28 9.88 12.04
CA ASP A 28 0.01 10.61 13.28
C ASP A 28 -1.06 11.67 13.57
N GLU A 29 -1.54 12.41 12.56
CA GLU A 29 -2.57 13.42 12.76
C GLU A 29 -3.99 12.85 12.74
N TRP A 30 -4.32 11.99 11.75
CA TRP A 30 -5.69 11.47 11.58
C TRP A 30 -5.94 10.15 12.29
N GLY A 31 -4.91 9.52 12.86
CA GLY A 31 -5.04 8.27 13.60
C GLY A 31 -5.37 7.06 12.74
N PHE A 32 -4.99 7.05 11.46
CA PHE A 32 -5.24 5.93 10.58
C PHE A 32 -4.46 4.68 11.01
N ALA A 33 -5.19 3.68 11.49
CA ALA A 33 -4.61 2.43 12.03
C ALA A 33 -4.59 1.24 11.04
N GLY A 34 -5.10 1.41 9.83
CA GLY A 34 -5.11 0.38 8.79
C GLY A 34 -3.78 0.24 8.05
N TYR A 35 -3.75 -0.56 6.99
CA TYR A 35 -2.59 -0.62 6.11
C TYR A 35 -2.77 0.24 4.85
N VAL A 36 -1.66 0.70 4.30
CA VAL A 36 -1.57 1.42 3.03
C VAL A 36 -1.00 0.48 1.98
N MET A 37 -1.66 0.36 0.83
CA MET A 37 -1.13 -0.32 -0.34
C MET A 37 -0.71 0.70 -1.40
N THR A 38 0.25 0.34 -2.25
CA THR A 38 0.51 1.12 -3.46
C THR A 38 -0.54 0.85 -4.53
N ASP A 39 -0.76 1.78 -5.44
CA ASP A 39 -1.37 1.45 -6.71
C ASP A 39 -0.45 0.54 -7.55
N TRP A 40 -0.96 -0.08 -8.61
CA TRP A 40 -0.25 -1.07 -9.42
C TRP A 40 1.02 -0.51 -10.06
N GLY A 41 2.17 -1.07 -9.67
CA GLY A 41 3.47 -0.69 -10.22
C GLY A 41 3.97 0.70 -9.82
N THR A 42 3.33 1.37 -8.87
CA THR A 42 3.77 2.70 -8.39
C THR A 42 5.20 2.68 -7.88
N SER A 43 5.62 1.61 -7.22
CA SER A 43 6.97 1.46 -6.68
C SER A 43 8.05 1.19 -7.74
N GLU A 44 7.68 1.05 -8.99
CA GLU A 44 8.60 0.89 -10.13
C GLU A 44 8.33 1.97 -11.19
N ASP A 45 7.49 2.95 -10.85
CA ASP A 45 6.97 3.95 -11.78
C ASP A 45 6.46 3.29 -13.05
N MET A 46 5.41 2.49 -12.96
CA MET A 46 4.80 1.78 -14.11
C MET A 46 4.95 2.60 -15.36
N SER A 47 6.16 2.47 -15.88
CA SER A 47 6.85 3.47 -16.69
C SER A 47 6.35 3.55 -18.12
N GLY A 48 5.32 2.85 -18.44
CA GLY A 48 4.86 2.85 -19.83
C GLY A 48 3.91 3.98 -20.20
N LEU A 49 2.99 4.36 -19.32
CA LEU A 49 1.87 5.21 -19.70
C LEU A 49 1.81 6.58 -19.02
N PHE A 50 2.25 6.68 -17.78
CA PHE A 50 2.09 7.91 -16.99
C PHE A 50 3.40 8.51 -16.47
N ALA A 51 4.42 7.70 -16.29
CA ALA A 51 5.66 8.09 -15.62
C ALA A 51 6.66 8.83 -16.52
N TYR A 52 6.67 8.58 -17.82
CA TYR A 52 7.70 9.07 -18.75
C TYR A 52 7.90 10.60 -18.70
N LYS A 53 6.85 11.34 -18.47
CA LYS A 53 6.91 12.80 -18.49
C LYS A 53 7.33 13.41 -17.14
N TYR A 54 7.05 12.74 -16.03
CA TYR A 54 7.27 13.25 -14.68
C TYR A 54 8.61 12.79 -14.09
N ASN A 55 9.08 11.60 -14.44
CA ASN A 55 10.29 11.01 -13.91
C ASN A 55 11.58 11.72 -14.32
N LEU A 56 11.58 12.38 -15.47
CA LEU A 56 12.75 13.14 -15.94
C LEU A 56 13.13 14.29 -15.00
N LYS A 57 12.16 14.83 -14.23
CA LYS A 57 12.40 15.97 -13.34
C LYS A 57 12.52 15.58 -11.87
N TYR A 58 11.79 14.57 -11.43
CA TYR A 58 11.59 14.29 -10.00
C TYR A 58 12.14 12.95 -9.54
N GLY A 59 12.77 12.18 -10.44
CA GLY A 59 13.26 10.84 -10.14
C GLY A 59 12.16 9.77 -10.12
N HIS A 60 12.58 8.56 -9.84
CA HIS A 60 11.69 7.39 -9.79
C HIS A 60 11.17 7.13 -8.38
N SER A 61 9.96 6.61 -8.30
CA SER A 61 9.47 5.97 -7.08
C SER A 61 10.17 4.61 -6.92
N THR A 62 10.57 4.29 -5.70
CA THR A 62 11.27 3.03 -5.39
C THR A 62 10.54 2.23 -4.33
N SER A 63 10.74 0.91 -4.33
CA SER A 63 10.14 0.03 -3.33
C SER A 63 10.58 0.37 -1.91
N ARG A 64 11.87 0.68 -1.74
CA ARG A 64 12.43 1.12 -0.46
C ARG A 64 11.75 2.39 0.03
N GLU A 65 11.64 3.41 -0.79
CA GLU A 65 11.04 4.69 -0.39
C GLU A 65 9.55 4.56 -0.14
N CYS A 66 8.83 3.72 -0.87
CA CYS A 66 7.44 3.39 -0.57
C CYS A 66 7.29 2.82 0.84
N VAL A 67 8.14 1.88 1.23
CA VAL A 67 8.12 1.30 2.59
C VAL A 67 8.47 2.35 3.64
N LEU A 68 9.51 3.14 3.41
CA LEU A 68 9.93 4.22 4.33
C LEU A 68 8.85 5.29 4.51
N ALA A 69 8.09 5.57 3.45
CA ALA A 69 6.98 6.53 3.51
C ALA A 69 5.75 6.03 4.26
N GLY A 70 5.60 4.71 4.43
CA GLY A 70 4.48 4.11 5.16
C GLY A 70 3.51 3.29 4.32
N ASN A 71 3.87 2.90 3.08
CA ASN A 71 3.17 1.82 2.39
C ASN A 71 3.55 0.48 3.02
N ASP A 72 2.55 -0.30 3.31
CA ASP A 72 2.70 -1.61 3.96
C ASP A 72 2.65 -2.75 2.95
N LEU A 73 1.97 -2.55 1.82
CA LEU A 73 1.78 -3.55 0.78
C LEU A 73 2.08 -2.95 -0.59
N GLN A 74 2.91 -3.63 -1.37
CA GLN A 74 3.24 -3.20 -2.74
C GLN A 74 2.48 -4.02 -3.77
N MET A 75 1.80 -3.34 -4.67
CA MET A 75 1.00 -3.97 -5.71
C MET A 75 1.65 -3.80 -7.10
N PRO A 76 1.69 -4.84 -7.93
CA PRO A 76 1.28 -6.22 -7.70
C PRO A 76 2.33 -7.07 -6.97
N GLY A 77 3.41 -6.48 -6.45
CA GLY A 77 4.46 -7.21 -5.76
C GLY A 77 5.38 -7.98 -6.70
N GLN A 78 5.99 -7.31 -7.66
CA GLN A 78 6.88 -7.93 -8.65
C GLN A 78 8.18 -8.44 -8.01
N LYS A 79 8.87 -9.32 -8.74
CA LYS A 79 10.15 -9.87 -8.29
C LYS A 79 11.19 -8.77 -8.02
N GLY A 80 11.21 -7.71 -8.83
CA GLY A 80 12.08 -6.55 -8.67
C GLY A 80 11.87 -5.84 -7.34
N ASN A 81 10.63 -5.60 -6.94
CA ASN A 81 10.29 -4.98 -5.66
C ASN A 81 10.90 -5.75 -4.48
N ARG A 82 10.70 -7.08 -4.49
CA ARG A 82 11.25 -7.95 -3.44
C ARG A 82 12.78 -7.92 -3.41
N GLN A 83 13.41 -7.96 -4.57
CA GLN A 83 14.88 -7.92 -4.66
C GLN A 83 15.45 -6.62 -4.11
N GLU A 84 14.86 -5.48 -4.47
CA GLU A 84 15.24 -4.17 -3.96
C GLU A 84 15.08 -4.09 -2.43
N ILE A 85 13.94 -4.51 -1.89
CA ILE A 85 13.72 -4.52 -0.44
C ILE A 85 14.75 -5.37 0.30
N VAL A 86 15.00 -6.59 -0.19
CA VAL A 86 16.00 -7.49 0.42
C VAL A 86 17.39 -6.86 0.38
N ALA A 87 17.78 -6.28 -0.75
CA ALA A 87 19.07 -5.59 -0.89
C ALA A 87 19.17 -4.39 0.07
N SER A 88 18.10 -3.57 0.16
CA SER A 88 18.06 -2.39 1.03
C SER A 88 18.10 -2.73 2.52
N VAL A 89 17.59 -3.89 2.91
CA VAL A 89 17.76 -4.38 4.30
C VAL A 89 19.19 -4.85 4.53
N ALA A 90 19.76 -5.55 3.55
CA ALA A 90 21.12 -6.08 3.66
C ALA A 90 22.18 -4.98 3.72
N ASP A 91 22.02 -3.88 3.00
CA ASP A 91 22.92 -2.73 3.01
C ASP A 91 22.62 -1.69 4.11
N GLY A 92 21.54 -1.90 4.88
CA GLY A 92 21.15 -1.05 6.00
C GLY A 92 20.39 0.22 5.61
N THR A 93 20.06 0.43 4.34
CA THR A 93 19.29 1.61 3.88
C THR A 93 17.79 1.50 4.17
N LEU A 94 17.30 0.29 4.45
CA LEU A 94 15.95 0.03 4.95
C LEU A 94 16.02 -0.72 6.29
N PRO A 95 15.63 -0.08 7.41
CA PRO A 95 15.61 -0.76 8.69
C PRO A 95 14.64 -1.95 8.71
N LEU A 96 15.07 -3.11 9.20
CA LEU A 96 14.22 -4.28 9.34
C LEU A 96 12.96 -4.01 10.16
N GLY A 97 13.05 -3.16 11.19
CA GLY A 97 11.90 -2.75 12.01
C GLY A 97 10.79 -2.10 11.19
N GLN A 98 11.12 -1.44 10.08
CA GLN A 98 10.11 -0.86 9.19
C GLN A 98 9.29 -1.94 8.50
N LEU A 99 9.92 -3.02 8.02
CA LEU A 99 9.20 -4.16 7.45
C LEU A 99 8.36 -4.90 8.49
N GLN A 100 8.86 -5.02 9.71
CA GLN A 100 8.09 -5.60 10.82
C GLN A 100 6.85 -4.77 11.12
N THR A 101 6.97 -3.45 11.07
CA THR A 101 5.83 -2.53 11.22
C THR A 101 4.80 -2.70 10.10
N CYS A 102 5.25 -2.84 8.84
CA CYS A 102 4.36 -3.12 7.71
C CYS A 102 3.61 -4.45 7.91
N ALA A 103 4.33 -5.51 8.25
CA ALA A 103 3.73 -6.82 8.53
C ALA A 103 2.72 -6.76 9.69
N TYR A 104 3.05 -6.06 10.77
CA TYR A 104 2.15 -5.85 11.91
C TYR A 104 0.84 -5.19 11.49
N ARG A 105 0.90 -4.11 10.68
CA ARG A 105 -0.29 -3.38 10.23
C ARG A 105 -1.19 -4.24 9.34
N ILE A 106 -0.61 -5.02 8.43
CA ILE A 106 -1.35 -5.95 7.58
C ILE A 106 -2.01 -7.02 8.43
N LEU A 107 -1.25 -7.68 9.32
CA LEU A 107 -1.78 -8.72 10.19
C LEU A 107 -2.89 -8.19 11.10
N ASN A 108 -2.76 -6.99 11.62
CA ASN A 108 -3.77 -6.37 12.47
C ASN A 108 -5.11 -6.18 11.73
N VAL A 109 -5.08 -5.82 10.46
CA VAL A 109 -6.30 -5.75 9.64
C VAL A 109 -6.86 -7.15 9.34
N VAL A 110 -5.99 -8.13 9.07
CA VAL A 110 -6.41 -9.53 8.86
C VAL A 110 -7.10 -10.09 10.11
N LEU A 111 -6.53 -9.85 11.30
CA LEU A 111 -7.11 -10.30 12.57
C LEU A 111 -8.48 -9.66 12.86
N GLN A 112 -8.73 -8.47 12.34
CA GLN A 112 -10.02 -7.77 12.47
C GLN A 112 -10.99 -8.10 11.32
N SER A 113 -10.55 -8.89 10.36
CA SER A 113 -11.39 -9.27 9.23
C SER A 113 -12.29 -10.44 9.58
N LEU A 114 -13.44 -10.51 8.92
CA LEU A 114 -14.38 -11.61 9.06
C LEU A 114 -13.76 -12.98 8.67
N ALA A 115 -12.68 -12.99 7.91
CA ALA A 115 -11.99 -14.22 7.52
C ALA A 115 -11.23 -14.89 8.68
N TYR A 116 -10.93 -14.14 9.75
CA TYR A 116 -10.21 -14.70 10.91
C TYR A 116 -11.14 -15.32 11.96
N ASP A 117 -12.35 -14.80 12.08
CA ASP A 117 -13.28 -15.14 13.17
C ASP A 117 -14.37 -16.12 12.69
N ASP A 118 -13.97 -17.34 12.33
CA ASP A 118 -14.88 -18.46 11.95
C ASP A 118 -15.98 -18.11 10.94
N CYS A 119 -15.80 -17.00 10.21
CA CYS A 119 -16.69 -16.68 9.11
C CYS A 119 -16.58 -17.78 8.07
N LYS A 120 -17.68 -18.49 7.90
CA LYS A 120 -17.83 -19.44 6.80
C LYS A 120 -17.31 -18.77 5.53
N PRO A 121 -16.42 -19.44 4.78
CA PRO A 121 -16.04 -18.94 3.47
C PRO A 121 -17.31 -18.57 2.73
N TYR A 122 -17.27 -17.48 1.97
CA TYR A 122 -18.38 -17.07 1.11
C TYR A 122 -18.98 -18.32 0.47
N GLY A 123 -20.16 -18.74 0.97
CA GLY A 123 -20.83 -19.90 0.42
C GLY A 123 -21.16 -19.59 -1.03
N ASP A 124 -21.22 -20.60 -1.88
CA ASP A 124 -21.59 -20.49 -3.29
C ASP A 124 -23.02 -19.95 -3.53
N GLN A 125 -23.71 -19.57 -2.47
CA GLN A 125 -25.06 -19.02 -2.50
C GLN A 125 -25.03 -17.56 -2.10
N PHE A 126 -24.89 -16.71 -3.08
CA PHE A 126 -25.25 -15.31 -2.98
C PHE A 126 -26.78 -15.19 -3.01
N ASP A 127 -27.39 -14.74 -1.93
CA ASP A 127 -28.79 -14.30 -2.01
C ASP A 127 -28.86 -12.94 -2.73
N LEU A 128 -29.01 -13.02 -4.04
CA LEU A 128 -29.16 -11.85 -4.92
C LEU A 128 -30.36 -10.99 -4.53
N ALA A 129 -31.37 -11.54 -3.86
CA ALA A 129 -32.54 -10.78 -3.41
C ALA A 129 -32.18 -9.83 -2.26
N GLU A 130 -31.36 -10.29 -1.32
CA GLU A 130 -30.90 -9.46 -0.20
C GLU A 130 -29.92 -8.39 -0.67
N ALA A 131 -28.98 -8.73 -1.54
CA ALA A 131 -28.02 -7.77 -2.13
C ALA A 131 -28.73 -6.67 -2.95
N VAL A 132 -29.79 -6.99 -3.68
CA VAL A 132 -30.60 -6.01 -4.44
C VAL A 132 -31.43 -5.10 -3.53
N THR A 133 -31.82 -5.56 -2.36
CA THR A 133 -32.57 -4.75 -1.39
C THR A 133 -31.68 -3.68 -0.73
N VAL A 134 -30.42 -4.02 -0.43
CA VAL A 134 -29.44 -3.08 0.16
C VAL A 134 -29.08 -1.95 -0.82
N THR A 135 -29.04 -2.23 -2.12
CA THR A 135 -28.71 -1.22 -3.15
C THR A 135 -29.86 -0.27 -3.51
N LYS A 136 -31.08 -0.50 -3.01
CA LYS A 136 -32.27 0.37 -3.26
C LYS A 136 -32.62 1.27 -2.08
N ALA A 137 -31.93 1.17 -0.99
CA ALA A 137 -32.10 2.02 0.20
C ALA A 137 -31.13 3.20 0.15
#